data_f1d088ec377f3971f44aea27b2d83f85
#
_entry.id   f1d088ec377f3971f44aea27b2d83f85
#
_cell.length_a   1.000
_cell.length_b   1.000
_cell.length_c   1.000
_cell.angle_alpha   90.00
_cell.angle_beta   90.00
_cell.angle_gamma   90.00
#
_symmetry.space_group_name_H-M   'P 1'
#
loop_
_entity.id
_entity.type
_entity.pdbx_description
1 polymer ?
#
loop_
_entity_poly.entity_id
_entity_poly.type
_entity_poly.pdbx_seq_one_letter_code
_entity_poly.pdbx_strand_id
1 'polypeptide(L)'
;MNETALALRPQQTLAETIKVGEVMAQSGFFQDSRQAAQAIVKILAGQEMGFGPFGSMTGVHIISGRPAVGANLMAAAVKGSGRYDYRVKQMTDTVCEVSFLQSGQEIGTSKFSIEDARKAGTKNMDKFPRNMLFARAMSYGVCWFCPVVFDGA
;
A
#
# COMPACT_ATOMS: atom_id res chain seq x y z
N MET A 1 -11.61 -23.40 20.17
CA MET A 1 -11.77 -22.09 19.51
C MET A 1 -10.60 -21.21 19.95
N ASN A 2 -9.58 -21.15 19.13
CA ASN A 2 -8.47 -20.24 19.38
C ASN A 2 -8.76 -18.93 18.66
N GLU A 3 -9.37 -18.01 19.37
CA GLU A 3 -9.28 -16.61 18.99
C GLU A 3 -7.81 -16.20 19.14
N THR A 4 -7.07 -16.27 18.03
CA THR A 4 -5.84 -15.52 17.94
C THR A 4 -6.27 -14.07 17.77
N ALA A 5 -6.53 -13.41 18.91
CA ALA A 5 -6.59 -11.97 18.94
C ALA A 5 -5.31 -11.48 18.26
N LEU A 6 -5.46 -10.84 17.10
CA LEU A 6 -4.40 -10.01 16.55
C LEU A 6 -4.07 -9.03 17.65
N ALA A 7 -2.98 -9.29 18.35
CA ALA A 7 -2.47 -8.40 19.38
C ALA A 7 -2.28 -7.06 18.66
N LEU A 8 -3.11 -6.08 19.02
CA LEU A 8 -2.92 -4.69 18.63
C LEU A 8 -1.47 -4.36 18.96
N ARG A 9 -0.65 -4.18 17.93
CA ARG A 9 0.72 -3.73 18.15
C ARG A 9 0.63 -2.44 18.93
N PRO A 10 1.29 -2.34 20.10
CA PRO A 10 1.24 -1.11 20.86
C PRO A 10 1.69 0.03 19.95
N GLN A 11 0.89 1.06 19.84
CA GLN A 11 1.25 2.24 19.07
C GLN A 11 2.50 2.84 19.69
N GLN A 12 3.49 3.14 18.87
CA GLN A 12 4.68 3.84 19.30
C GLN A 12 4.31 5.25 19.78
N THR A 13 4.93 5.68 20.86
CA THR A 13 4.85 7.07 21.29
C THR A 13 5.50 7.98 20.26
N LEU A 14 5.18 9.26 20.28
CA LEU A 14 5.82 10.24 19.38
C LEU A 14 7.35 10.26 19.58
N ALA A 15 7.82 10.17 20.84
CA ALA A 15 9.25 10.12 21.13
C ALA A 15 9.95 8.90 20.54
N GLU A 16 9.33 7.73 20.61
CA GLU A 16 9.83 6.50 19.98
C GLU A 16 9.84 6.62 18.46
N THR A 17 8.79 7.17 17.87
CA THR A 17 8.72 7.42 16.42
C THR A 17 9.80 8.37 15.95
N ILE A 18 10.10 9.42 16.68
CA ILE A 18 11.19 10.37 16.36
C ILE A 18 12.53 9.64 16.35
N LYS A 19 12.82 8.83 17.37
CA LYS A 19 14.08 8.06 17.45
C LYS A 19 14.21 7.07 16.28
N VAL A 20 13.14 6.34 15.97
CA VAL A 20 13.12 5.41 14.84
C VAL A 20 13.32 6.15 13.51
N GLY A 21 12.65 7.28 13.33
CA GLY A 21 12.81 8.11 12.13
C GLY A 21 14.23 8.63 11.94
N GLU A 22 14.88 9.05 13.01
CA GLU A 22 16.28 9.48 12.98
C GLU A 22 17.21 8.33 12.53
N VAL A 23 17.04 7.14 13.10
CA VAL A 23 17.83 5.96 12.71
C VAL A 23 17.59 5.57 11.25
N MET A 24 16.33 5.56 10.81
CA MET A 24 15.97 5.24 9.42
C MET A 24 16.61 6.22 8.44
N ALA A 25 16.56 7.52 8.73
CA ALA A 25 17.17 8.55 7.89
C ALA A 25 18.70 8.42 7.83
N GLN A 26 19.33 8.20 8.98
CA GLN A 26 20.81 8.06 9.08
C GLN A 26 21.32 6.77 8.45
N SER A 27 20.49 5.74 8.32
CA SER A 27 20.88 4.45 7.75
C SER A 27 21.37 4.55 6.30
N GLY A 28 20.89 5.54 5.55
CA GLY A 28 21.16 5.69 4.12
C GLY A 28 20.44 4.69 3.23
N PHE A 29 19.62 3.80 3.79
CA PHE A 29 18.87 2.80 3.00
C PHE A 29 17.67 3.39 2.26
N PHE A 30 17.14 4.53 2.73
CA PHE A 30 15.94 5.15 2.18
C PHE A 30 16.32 6.47 1.49
N GLN A 31 16.51 6.42 0.19
CA GLN A 31 17.00 7.58 -0.59
C GLN A 31 16.01 8.74 -0.62
N ASP A 32 14.72 8.48 -0.51
CA ASP A 32 13.66 9.47 -0.47
C ASP A 32 13.40 10.07 0.93
N SER A 33 14.14 9.62 1.94
CA SER A 33 13.96 10.03 3.34
C SER A 33 15.29 10.13 4.08
N ARG A 34 16.20 10.91 3.53
CA ARG A 34 17.55 11.12 4.11
C ARG A 34 17.55 12.06 5.31
N GLN A 35 16.54 12.88 5.44
CA GLN A 35 16.36 13.76 6.59
C GLN A 35 15.41 13.13 7.59
N ALA A 36 15.71 13.28 8.89
CA ALA A 36 14.89 12.71 9.97
C ALA A 36 13.42 13.13 9.87
N ALA A 37 13.14 14.39 9.55
CA ALA A 37 11.78 14.90 9.41
C ALA A 37 11.00 14.17 8.31
N GLN A 38 11.63 13.85 7.18
CA GLN A 38 11.01 13.11 6.09
C GLN A 38 10.64 11.68 6.51
N ALA A 39 11.55 11.00 7.20
CA ALA A 39 11.32 9.65 7.73
C ALA A 39 10.21 9.65 8.78
N ILE A 40 10.22 10.60 9.71
CA ILE A 40 9.21 10.72 10.76
C ILE A 40 7.82 10.93 10.15
N VAL A 41 7.67 11.80 9.17
CA VAL A 41 6.39 12.05 8.48
C VAL A 41 5.88 10.79 7.78
N LYS A 42 6.75 10.04 7.10
CA LYS A 42 6.36 8.77 6.47
C LYS A 42 5.89 7.74 7.49
N ILE A 43 6.59 7.62 8.61
CA ILE A 43 6.23 6.69 9.69
C ILE A 43 4.88 7.08 10.31
N LEU A 44 4.67 8.37 10.60
CA LEU A 44 3.40 8.86 11.13
C LEU A 44 2.24 8.61 10.17
N ALA A 45 2.41 8.90 8.89
CA ALA A 45 1.40 8.60 7.87
C ALA A 45 1.07 7.10 7.80
N GLY A 46 2.09 6.25 7.85
CA GLY A 46 1.91 4.80 7.86
C GLY A 46 1.22 4.29 9.12
N GLN A 47 1.52 4.87 10.28
CA GLN A 47 0.86 4.52 11.55
C GLN A 47 -0.65 4.78 11.52
N GLU A 48 -1.08 5.89 10.96
CA GLU A 48 -2.50 6.20 10.80
C GLU A 48 -3.23 5.17 9.90
N MET A 49 -2.49 4.55 9.00
CA MET A 49 -3.00 3.49 8.12
C MET A 49 -2.79 2.08 8.70
N GLY A 50 -2.26 1.95 9.92
CA GLY A 50 -2.05 0.67 10.58
C GLY A 50 -0.71 -0.02 10.24
N PHE A 51 0.24 0.66 9.61
CA PHE A 51 1.53 0.09 9.24
C PHE A 51 2.61 0.35 10.30
N GLY A 52 3.54 -0.60 10.44
CA GLY A 52 4.74 -0.41 11.25
C GLY A 52 5.76 0.53 10.59
N PRO A 53 6.83 0.92 11.32
CA PRO A 53 7.82 1.86 10.81
C PRO A 53 8.50 1.43 9.51
N PHE A 54 8.94 0.18 9.44
CA PHE A 54 9.62 -0.34 8.25
C PHE A 54 8.68 -0.42 7.04
N GLY A 55 7.45 -0.92 7.24
CA GLY A 55 6.43 -0.95 6.20
C GLY A 55 6.09 0.45 5.69
N SER A 56 6.03 1.44 6.58
CA SER A 56 5.81 2.84 6.23
C SER A 56 6.95 3.39 5.37
N MET A 57 8.19 3.12 5.75
CA MET A 57 9.38 3.59 5.01
C MET A 57 9.47 2.98 3.60
N THR A 58 9.08 1.73 3.45
CA THR A 58 9.19 1.00 2.17
C THR A 58 7.94 1.14 1.30
N GLY A 59 6.77 1.29 1.88
CA GLY A 59 5.49 1.24 1.19
C GLY A 59 4.75 2.57 1.08
N VAL A 60 5.12 3.59 1.86
CA VAL A 60 4.57 4.94 1.74
C VAL A 60 5.56 5.81 0.96
N HIS A 61 5.08 6.44 -0.09
CA HIS A 61 5.88 7.32 -0.94
C HIS A 61 5.35 8.75 -0.85
N ILE A 62 6.24 9.72 -0.88
CA ILE A 62 5.87 11.13 -0.95
C ILE A 62 5.96 11.57 -2.41
N ILE A 63 4.83 11.81 -3.03
CA ILE A 63 4.72 12.20 -4.43
C ILE A 63 4.12 13.61 -4.48
N SER A 64 4.89 14.58 -4.99
CA SER A 64 4.48 15.98 -5.06
C SER A 64 3.96 16.54 -3.73
N GLY A 65 4.66 16.21 -2.63
CA GLY A 65 4.32 16.64 -1.28
C GLY A 65 3.15 15.89 -0.63
N ARG A 66 2.65 14.84 -1.25
CA ARG A 66 1.53 14.05 -0.73
C ARG A 66 1.94 12.60 -0.47
N PRO A 67 1.56 12.03 0.68
CA PRO A 67 1.75 10.60 0.93
C PRO A 67 0.91 9.77 -0.05
N ALA A 68 1.54 8.76 -0.64
CA ALA A 68 0.88 7.78 -1.50
C ALA A 68 1.26 6.38 -1.05
N VAL A 69 0.29 5.49 -0.96
CA VAL A 69 0.52 4.10 -0.56
C VAL A 69 0.87 3.26 -1.79
N GLY A 70 1.96 2.52 -1.72
CA GLY A 70 2.35 1.59 -2.77
C GLY A 70 1.36 0.41 -2.90
N ALA A 71 1.23 -0.13 -4.10
CA ALA A 71 0.27 -1.21 -4.38
C ALA A 71 0.51 -2.47 -3.55
N ASN A 72 1.77 -2.80 -3.26
CA ASN A 72 2.10 -3.95 -2.40
C ASN A 72 1.57 -3.78 -0.98
N LEU A 73 1.66 -2.58 -0.44
CA LEU A 73 1.15 -2.26 0.88
C LEU A 73 -0.38 -2.24 0.91
N MET A 74 -1.00 -1.72 -0.15
CA MET A 74 -2.45 -1.80 -0.33
C MET A 74 -2.94 -3.25 -0.39
N ALA A 75 -2.28 -4.09 -1.16
CA ALA A 75 -2.59 -5.52 -1.26
C ALA A 75 -2.49 -6.22 0.11
N ALA A 76 -1.41 -5.94 0.86
CA ALA A 76 -1.22 -6.47 2.21
C ALA A 76 -2.32 -5.99 3.16
N ALA A 77 -2.71 -4.72 3.09
CA ALA A 77 -3.77 -4.16 3.92
C ALA A 77 -5.13 -4.80 3.62
N VAL A 78 -5.45 -5.05 2.36
CA VAL A 78 -6.68 -5.74 1.97
C VAL A 78 -6.71 -7.16 2.55
N LYS A 79 -5.64 -7.93 2.38
CA LYS A 79 -5.51 -9.28 2.94
C LYS A 79 -5.54 -9.31 4.47
N GLY A 80 -4.90 -8.34 5.10
CA GLY A 80 -4.80 -8.23 6.56
C GLY A 80 -6.03 -7.61 7.24
N SER A 81 -6.97 -7.05 6.49
CA SER A 81 -8.12 -6.32 7.04
C SER A 81 -9.12 -7.21 7.80
N GLY A 82 -9.15 -8.51 7.52
CA GLY A 82 -10.18 -9.43 8.01
C GLY A 82 -11.58 -9.21 7.44
N ARG A 83 -11.75 -8.13 6.67
CA ARG A 83 -13.03 -7.71 6.08
C ARG A 83 -13.04 -7.83 4.57
N TYR A 84 -11.96 -7.42 3.94
CA TYR A 84 -11.78 -7.46 2.50
C TYR A 84 -10.76 -8.51 2.09
N ASP A 85 -10.90 -8.99 0.86
CA ASP A 85 -9.94 -9.87 0.20
C ASP A 85 -9.88 -9.52 -1.28
N TYR A 86 -8.90 -10.03 -1.98
CA TYR A 86 -8.81 -9.91 -3.43
C TYR A 86 -8.31 -11.20 -4.07
N ARG A 87 -8.64 -11.36 -5.33
CA ARG A 87 -8.12 -12.42 -6.20
C ARG A 87 -7.67 -11.84 -7.53
N VAL A 88 -6.51 -12.24 -7.98
CA VAL A 88 -6.03 -11.90 -9.31
C VAL A 88 -6.67 -12.86 -10.31
N LYS A 89 -7.59 -12.36 -11.13
CA LYS A 89 -8.27 -13.16 -12.15
C LYS A 89 -7.42 -13.31 -13.40
N GLN A 90 -6.70 -12.26 -13.79
CA GLN A 90 -5.84 -12.23 -14.97
C GLN A 90 -4.63 -11.35 -14.70
N MET A 91 -3.46 -11.83 -15.09
CA MET A 91 -2.20 -11.09 -14.96
C MET A 91 -1.28 -11.46 -16.11
N THR A 92 -1.24 -10.62 -17.11
CA THR A 92 -0.41 -10.76 -18.31
C THR A 92 0.37 -9.48 -18.57
N ASP A 93 1.20 -9.47 -19.59
CA ASP A 93 1.93 -8.26 -20.01
C ASP A 93 1.01 -7.19 -20.62
N THR A 94 -0.24 -7.53 -20.94
CA THR A 94 -1.20 -6.62 -21.60
C THR A 94 -2.39 -6.25 -20.73
N VAL A 95 -2.71 -7.01 -19.69
CA VAL A 95 -3.87 -6.76 -18.84
C VAL A 95 -3.70 -7.36 -17.45
N CYS A 96 -4.19 -6.65 -16.45
CA CYS A 96 -4.39 -7.15 -15.10
C CYS A 96 -5.84 -6.95 -14.68
N GLU A 97 -6.45 -7.99 -14.13
CA GLU A 97 -7.81 -7.97 -13.61
C GLU A 97 -7.81 -8.52 -12.19
N VAL A 98 -8.29 -7.72 -11.25
CA VAL A 98 -8.35 -8.05 -9.82
C VAL A 98 -9.79 -7.96 -9.35
N SER A 99 -10.27 -9.04 -8.76
CA SER A 99 -11.57 -9.14 -8.10
C SER A 99 -11.43 -8.83 -6.63
N PHE A 100 -12.31 -7.99 -6.10
CA PHE A 100 -12.36 -7.63 -4.69
C PHE A 100 -13.54 -8.30 -4.02
N LEU A 101 -13.32 -8.80 -2.81
CA LEU A 101 -14.31 -9.55 -2.04
C LEU A 101 -14.52 -8.89 -0.67
N GLN A 102 -15.74 -8.99 -0.17
CA GLN A 102 -16.09 -8.66 1.20
C GLN A 102 -16.92 -9.82 1.78
N SER A 103 -16.46 -10.35 2.91
CA SER A 103 -17.12 -11.52 3.54
C SER A 103 -17.31 -12.70 2.57
N GLY A 104 -16.29 -12.94 1.73
CA GLY A 104 -16.28 -14.04 0.75
C GLY A 104 -17.07 -13.79 -0.53
N GLN A 105 -17.76 -12.67 -0.66
CA GLN A 105 -18.54 -12.31 -1.85
C GLN A 105 -17.84 -11.24 -2.68
N GLU A 106 -17.85 -11.42 -4.00
CA GLU A 106 -17.30 -10.43 -4.92
C GLU A 106 -18.13 -9.15 -4.90
N ILE A 107 -17.46 -8.02 -4.61
CA ILE A 107 -18.09 -6.69 -4.58
C ILE A 107 -17.74 -5.84 -5.78
N GLY A 108 -16.73 -6.22 -6.55
CA GLY A 108 -16.34 -5.53 -7.76
C GLY A 108 -15.04 -6.05 -8.35
N THR A 109 -14.75 -5.59 -9.55
CA THR A 109 -13.56 -5.96 -10.30
C THR A 109 -12.88 -4.72 -10.84
N SER A 110 -11.56 -4.64 -10.70
CA SER A 110 -10.72 -3.61 -11.29
C SER A 110 -9.89 -4.22 -12.40
N LYS A 111 -9.94 -3.62 -13.58
CA LYS A 111 -9.19 -4.06 -14.75
C LYS A 111 -8.39 -2.90 -15.32
N PHE A 112 -7.12 -3.14 -15.61
CA PHE A 112 -6.24 -2.16 -16.21
C PHE A 112 -5.43 -2.81 -17.34
N SER A 113 -5.55 -2.26 -18.54
CA SER A 113 -4.90 -2.78 -19.73
C SER A 113 -3.68 -1.95 -20.13
N ILE A 114 -2.88 -2.49 -21.06
CA ILE A 114 -1.76 -1.75 -21.64
C ILE A 114 -2.23 -0.50 -22.41
N GLU A 115 -3.43 -0.54 -22.99
CA GLU A 115 -4.02 0.63 -23.64
C GLU A 115 -4.39 1.71 -22.62
N ASP A 116 -4.95 1.33 -21.48
CA ASP A 116 -5.21 2.24 -20.38
C ASP A 116 -3.91 2.87 -19.87
N ALA A 117 -2.84 2.08 -19.78
CA ALA A 117 -1.52 2.54 -19.38
C ALA A 117 -0.95 3.58 -20.35
N ARG A 118 -1.11 3.38 -21.64
CA ARG A 118 -0.70 4.34 -22.68
C ARG A 118 -1.47 5.65 -22.58
N LYS A 119 -2.78 5.59 -22.42
CA LYS A 119 -3.63 6.77 -22.22
C LYS A 119 -3.27 7.54 -20.97
N ALA A 120 -2.95 6.83 -19.87
CA ALA A 120 -2.58 7.44 -18.60
C ALA A 120 -1.12 7.91 -18.54
N GLY A 121 -0.29 7.63 -19.53
CA GLY A 121 1.13 7.95 -19.54
C GLY A 121 1.92 7.20 -18.46
N THR A 122 1.52 5.97 -18.15
CA THR A 122 2.17 5.14 -17.12
C THR A 122 3.62 4.83 -17.51
N LYS A 123 4.53 5.14 -16.57
CA LYS A 123 5.98 4.91 -16.75
C LYS A 123 6.35 3.44 -16.50
N ASN A 124 7.54 3.06 -16.96
CA ASN A 124 8.15 1.73 -16.74
C ASN A 124 7.37 0.53 -17.32
N MET A 125 6.48 0.77 -18.25
CA MET A 125 5.72 -0.30 -18.91
C MET A 125 6.60 -1.24 -19.74
N ASP A 126 7.72 -0.74 -20.25
CA ASP A 126 8.65 -1.54 -21.07
C ASP A 126 9.45 -2.54 -20.25
N LYS A 127 9.76 -2.20 -19.00
CA LYS A 127 10.59 -3.02 -18.13
C LYS A 127 9.78 -4.02 -17.28
N PHE A 128 8.66 -3.57 -16.72
CA PHE A 128 7.88 -4.34 -15.75
C PHE A 128 6.37 -4.20 -16.01
N PRO A 129 5.88 -4.60 -17.20
CA PRO A 129 4.48 -4.38 -17.56
C PRO A 129 3.50 -5.01 -16.59
N ARG A 130 3.70 -6.26 -16.18
CA ARG A 130 2.80 -6.94 -15.24
C ARG A 130 2.70 -6.23 -13.89
N ASN A 131 3.84 -5.83 -13.34
CA ASN A 131 3.88 -5.13 -12.05
C ASN A 131 3.19 -3.77 -12.12
N MET A 132 3.38 -3.03 -13.22
CA MET A 132 2.74 -1.73 -13.42
C MET A 132 1.23 -1.85 -13.61
N LEU A 133 0.78 -2.84 -14.37
CA LEU A 133 -0.65 -3.11 -14.56
C LEU A 133 -1.31 -3.56 -13.26
N PHE A 134 -0.66 -4.44 -12.50
CA PHE A 134 -1.13 -4.84 -11.18
C PHE A 134 -1.22 -3.66 -10.21
N ALA A 135 -0.19 -2.84 -10.14
CA ALA A 135 -0.16 -1.68 -9.26
C ALA A 135 -1.33 -0.72 -9.53
N ARG A 136 -1.65 -0.48 -10.79
CA ARG A 136 -2.79 0.37 -11.18
C ARG A 136 -4.12 -0.29 -10.89
N ALA A 137 -4.30 -1.56 -11.27
CA ALA A 137 -5.54 -2.30 -11.00
C ALA A 137 -5.82 -2.39 -9.49
N MET A 138 -4.79 -2.67 -8.68
CA MET A 138 -4.89 -2.71 -7.22
C MET A 138 -5.27 -1.35 -6.64
N SER A 139 -4.57 -0.28 -7.03
CA SER A 139 -4.81 1.06 -6.50
C SER A 139 -6.23 1.55 -6.78
N TYR A 140 -6.68 1.39 -8.00
CA TYR A 140 -8.04 1.78 -8.37
C TYR A 140 -9.08 0.92 -7.64
N GLY A 141 -8.88 -0.39 -7.61
CA GLY A 141 -9.80 -1.31 -6.95
C GLY A 141 -9.94 -1.05 -5.45
N VAL A 142 -8.85 -0.77 -4.75
CA VAL A 142 -8.88 -0.39 -3.33
C VAL A 142 -9.66 0.90 -3.13
N CYS A 143 -9.40 1.93 -3.94
CA CYS A 143 -10.14 3.18 -3.86
C CYS A 143 -11.64 3.02 -4.09
N TRP A 144 -12.03 2.17 -5.04
CA TRP A 144 -13.43 2.00 -5.42
C TRP A 144 -14.20 1.07 -4.50
N PHE A 145 -13.58 -0.01 -4.05
CA PHE A 145 -14.27 -1.11 -3.37
C PHE A 145 -13.90 -1.30 -1.90
N CYS A 146 -12.74 -0.82 -1.49
CA CYS A 146 -12.23 -0.98 -0.13
C CYS A 146 -11.82 0.35 0.52
N PRO A 147 -12.68 1.38 0.51
CA PRO A 147 -12.29 2.73 0.94
C PRO A 147 -11.90 2.81 2.41
N VAL A 148 -12.43 1.91 3.24
CA VAL A 148 -12.17 1.89 4.69
C VAL A 148 -11.05 0.96 5.13
N VAL A 149 -10.28 0.40 4.18
CA VAL A 149 -9.20 -0.53 4.52
C VAL A 149 -8.10 0.11 5.38
N PHE A 150 -7.96 1.43 5.29
CA PHE A 150 -7.00 2.22 6.06
C PHE A 150 -7.63 3.03 7.20
N ASP A 151 -8.93 3.01 7.34
CA ASP A 151 -9.61 3.65 8.47
C ASP A 151 -9.43 2.74 9.67
N GLY A 152 -8.41 2.98 10.46
CA GLY A 152 -7.97 2.15 11.57
C GLY A 152 -9.13 1.66 12.44
N ALA A 153 -9.59 0.49 12.12
CA ALA A 153 -10.57 -0.24 12.89
C ALA A 153 -9.86 -1.14 13.90
#